data_81f1eabda862608b01dbb80dfbc9d363
#
_entry.id   81f1eabda862608b01dbb80dfbc9d363
#
_cell.length_a   1.000
_cell.length_b   1.000
_cell.length_c   1.000
_cell.angle_alpha   90.00
_cell.angle_beta   90.00
_cell.angle_gamma   90.00
#
_symmetry.space_group_name_H-M   'P 1'
#
loop_
_entity.id
_entity.type
_entity.pdbx_description
1 polymer ?
#
loop_
_entity_poly.entity_id
_entity_poly.type
_entity_poly.pdbx_seq_one_letter_code
_entity_poly.pdbx_strand_id
1 'polypeptide(L)'
;MKRYLTRIILIDRCYAAYVLDVIAGIDSNDLATSEASRYIPKGGYAQFLRPDGLRGKRIGIVTALFNFVGDASQTQTFEQHFNTLRKRGAVLVDNLEIAHFDEIYNASSEIIALSAEFKIYLNTYLKNLVASPVRSLADVIAFNNKNSKLEKVKEYGQGLLLEAGATNGIGNAEKAALVNLAKLSKNGFEKLVTKKRLDAVVAPSEAVSTLLAIAGSPGVVVPAGYTKDGVPFGISFGGLRGSEPKLIEIAYGFEQATKIRKPPSLKNFKI
;
A
#
# COMPACT_ATOMS: atom_id res chain seq x y z
N MET A 1 -17.82 -2.18 5.14
CA MET A 1 -16.60 -2.40 5.97
C MET A 1 -15.51 -1.50 5.42
N LYS A 2 -15.24 -0.35 6.05
CA LYS A 2 -14.24 0.60 5.59
C LYS A 2 -12.85 0.00 5.74
N ARG A 3 -12.16 -0.24 4.64
CA ARG A 3 -10.78 -0.74 4.62
C ARG A 3 -9.86 0.45 4.42
N TYR A 4 -9.22 0.92 5.48
CA TYR A 4 -8.25 2.00 5.39
C TYR A 4 -6.88 1.42 5.06
N LEU A 5 -6.41 1.72 3.87
CA LEU A 5 -5.03 1.46 3.46
C LEU A 5 -4.18 2.67 3.86
N THR A 6 -3.49 2.58 4.98
CA THR A 6 -2.48 3.58 5.30
C THR A 6 -1.24 3.28 4.45
N ARG A 7 -1.23 3.78 3.21
CA ARG A 7 -0.02 3.81 2.39
C ARG A 7 0.82 4.99 2.84
N ILE A 8 1.88 4.71 3.56
CA ILE A 8 2.87 5.74 3.88
C ILE A 8 3.95 5.71 2.80
N ILE A 9 3.81 6.58 1.78
CA ILE A 9 4.87 6.84 0.79
C ILE A 9 5.78 7.91 1.37
N LEU A 10 7.06 7.61 1.56
CA LEU A 10 7.95 8.49 2.30
C LEU A 10 9.19 8.90 1.54
N ILE A 11 9.39 10.22 1.55
CA ILE A 11 10.60 10.87 1.07
C ILE A 11 11.76 10.70 2.05
N ASP A 12 11.47 10.63 3.35
CA ASP A 12 12.39 10.31 4.45
C ASP A 12 11.54 9.74 5.59
N ARG A 13 11.91 8.58 6.14
CA ARG A 13 11.07 7.84 7.07
C ARG A 13 10.98 8.42 8.46
N CYS A 14 11.97 9.19 8.86
CA CYS A 14 11.85 9.94 10.11
C CYS A 14 10.62 10.83 10.05
N TYR A 15 10.45 11.59 8.97
CA TYR A 15 9.28 12.47 8.80
C TYR A 15 7.96 11.70 8.76
N ALA A 16 7.94 10.51 8.19
CA ALA A 16 6.71 9.74 8.16
C ALA A 16 6.27 9.21 9.51
N ALA A 17 7.19 8.70 10.30
CA ALA A 17 6.86 8.28 11.65
C ALA A 17 6.38 9.48 12.48
N TYR A 18 7.02 10.64 12.33
CA TYR A 18 6.59 11.87 13.00
C TYR A 18 5.24 12.38 12.49
N VAL A 19 4.98 12.34 11.18
CA VAL A 19 3.66 12.68 10.63
C VAL A 19 2.61 11.70 11.12
N LEU A 20 2.92 10.40 11.14
CA LEU A 20 2.01 9.39 11.66
C LEU A 20 1.67 9.63 13.13
N ASP A 21 2.64 10.05 13.95
CA ASP A 21 2.41 10.41 15.36
C ASP A 21 1.42 11.56 15.51
N VAL A 22 1.43 12.51 14.57
CA VAL A 22 0.53 13.66 14.62
C VAL A 22 -0.88 13.33 14.14
N ILE A 23 -1.00 12.48 13.08
CA ILE A 23 -2.29 12.20 12.44
C ILE A 23 -2.99 10.95 12.97
N ALA A 24 -2.28 10.07 13.68
CA ALA A 24 -2.86 8.85 14.24
C ALA A 24 -3.65 9.18 15.52
N GLY A 25 -4.94 8.84 15.52
CA GLY A 25 -5.80 9.13 16.66
C GLY A 25 -7.22 8.66 16.43
N ILE A 26 -8.11 8.99 17.38
CA ILE A 26 -9.53 8.73 17.29
C ILE A 26 -10.21 9.96 16.71
N ASP A 27 -10.95 9.77 15.62
CA ASP A 27 -11.89 10.74 15.07
C ASP A 27 -13.33 10.24 15.34
N SER A 28 -14.10 11.01 16.09
CA SER A 28 -15.49 10.67 16.42
C SER A 28 -16.40 10.57 15.19
N ASN A 29 -16.03 11.22 14.08
CA ASN A 29 -16.74 11.16 12.81
C ASN A 29 -16.34 9.93 11.97
N ASP A 30 -15.29 9.20 12.35
CA ASP A 30 -14.83 8.00 11.70
C ASP A 30 -14.65 6.84 12.69
N LEU A 31 -15.70 6.01 12.81
CA LEU A 31 -15.70 4.85 13.72
C LEU A 31 -14.55 3.85 13.50
N ALA A 32 -13.98 3.80 12.29
CA ALA A 32 -12.85 2.91 12.02
C ALA A 32 -11.60 3.32 12.79
N THR A 33 -11.44 4.61 13.11
CA THR A 33 -10.33 5.10 13.94
C THR A 33 -10.41 4.59 15.37
N SER A 34 -11.62 4.41 15.90
CA SER A 34 -11.84 3.85 17.25
C SER A 34 -11.35 2.41 17.35
N GLU A 35 -11.63 1.58 16.32
CA GLU A 35 -11.10 0.20 16.28
C GLU A 35 -9.57 0.18 16.09
N ALA A 36 -9.04 1.09 15.27
CA ALA A 36 -7.61 1.18 14.98
C ALA A 36 -6.80 1.70 16.17
N SER A 37 -7.41 2.47 17.08
CA SER A 37 -6.72 3.11 18.21
C SER A 37 -5.97 2.13 19.11
N ARG A 38 -6.47 0.90 19.26
CA ARG A 38 -5.80 -0.17 20.04
C ARG A 38 -4.42 -0.57 19.51
N TYR A 39 -4.12 -0.26 18.25
CA TYR A 39 -2.83 -0.55 17.61
C TYR A 39 -1.87 0.63 17.68
N ILE A 40 -2.33 1.81 18.08
CA ILE A 40 -1.47 2.99 18.25
C ILE A 40 -0.57 2.76 19.45
N PRO A 41 0.76 2.72 19.28
CA PRO A 41 1.66 2.42 20.38
C PRO A 41 1.69 3.59 21.38
N LYS A 42 1.70 3.27 22.67
CA LYS A 42 1.93 4.28 23.70
C LYS A 42 3.30 4.90 23.48
N GLY A 43 3.37 6.22 23.37
CA GLY A 43 4.61 6.97 23.07
C GLY A 43 4.89 7.19 21.59
N GLY A 44 3.91 6.83 20.70
CA GLY A 44 3.97 7.11 19.27
C GLY A 44 4.83 6.14 18.47
N TYR A 45 4.97 6.41 17.18
CA TYR A 45 5.67 5.57 16.20
C TYR A 45 7.14 5.92 16.05
N ALA A 46 7.55 7.16 16.39
CA ALA A 46 8.93 7.61 16.25
C ALA A 46 9.91 6.81 17.12
N GLN A 47 9.47 6.22 18.24
CA GLN A 47 10.27 5.34 19.10
C GLN A 47 10.77 4.07 18.38
N PHE A 48 10.18 3.70 17.24
CA PHE A 48 10.56 2.54 16.43
C PHE A 48 11.55 2.88 15.31
N LEU A 49 12.05 4.10 15.21
CA LEU A 49 13.11 4.51 14.30
C LEU A 49 14.47 3.99 14.80
N ARG A 50 14.69 2.69 14.65
CA ARG A 50 15.85 1.99 15.17
C ARG A 50 16.82 1.58 14.08
N PRO A 51 18.09 2.05 14.08
CA PRO A 51 19.08 1.66 13.06
C PRO A 51 19.39 0.16 13.04
N ASP A 52 19.20 -0.53 14.18
CA ASP A 52 19.34 -1.98 14.36
C ASP A 52 18.02 -2.75 14.15
N GLY A 53 16.99 -2.10 13.65
CA GLY A 53 15.61 -2.61 13.55
C GLY A 53 15.44 -3.87 12.68
N LEU A 54 16.45 -4.28 11.93
CA LEU A 54 16.47 -5.54 11.17
C LEU A 54 16.86 -6.76 12.02
N ARG A 55 17.53 -6.54 13.14
CA ARG A 55 18.08 -7.64 13.95
C ARG A 55 16.97 -8.54 14.49
N GLY A 56 17.07 -9.84 14.18
CA GLY A 56 16.13 -10.87 14.61
C GLY A 56 14.78 -10.86 13.88
N LYS A 57 14.52 -9.94 12.96
CA LYS A 57 13.27 -9.90 12.18
C LYS A 57 13.21 -11.06 11.20
N ARG A 58 12.05 -11.72 11.16
CA ARG A 58 11.73 -12.79 10.19
C ARG A 58 11.00 -12.20 9.01
N ILE A 59 11.63 -12.17 7.85
CA ILE A 59 11.10 -11.54 6.63
C ILE A 59 10.88 -12.62 5.58
N GLY A 60 9.65 -12.73 5.09
CA GLY A 60 9.27 -13.71 4.08
C GLY A 60 9.50 -13.19 2.66
N ILE A 61 10.04 -14.03 1.79
CA ILE A 61 10.18 -13.78 0.36
C ILE A 61 9.19 -14.70 -0.37
N VAL A 62 8.16 -14.07 -0.98
CA VAL A 62 7.18 -14.75 -1.82
C VAL A 62 7.65 -14.62 -3.26
N THR A 63 8.08 -15.71 -3.86
CA THR A 63 8.71 -15.73 -5.20
C THR A 63 7.83 -15.09 -6.26
N ALA A 64 6.52 -15.36 -6.25
CA ALA A 64 5.57 -14.83 -7.23
C ALA A 64 5.49 -13.29 -7.25
N LEU A 65 5.75 -12.61 -6.11
CA LEU A 65 5.76 -11.15 -6.06
C LEU A 65 6.93 -10.54 -6.86
N PHE A 66 8.02 -11.27 -7.03
CA PHE A 66 9.19 -10.82 -7.77
C PHE A 66 9.08 -11.07 -9.29
N ASN A 67 8.07 -11.82 -9.75
CA ASN A 67 7.76 -11.96 -11.17
C ASN A 67 7.26 -10.64 -11.81
N PHE A 68 6.85 -9.66 -11.00
CA PHE A 68 6.51 -8.31 -11.47
C PHE A 68 7.72 -7.42 -11.76
N VAL A 69 8.94 -7.90 -11.47
CA VAL A 69 10.18 -7.18 -11.81
C VAL A 69 10.52 -7.44 -13.26
N GLY A 70 10.34 -6.43 -14.11
CA GLY A 70 10.60 -6.56 -15.58
C GLY A 70 12.06 -6.36 -15.99
N ASP A 71 12.96 -5.91 -15.10
CA ASP A 71 14.34 -5.54 -15.40
C ASP A 71 15.34 -6.42 -14.62
N ALA A 72 16.21 -7.10 -15.35
CA ALA A 72 17.26 -7.94 -14.76
C ALA A 72 18.21 -7.17 -13.81
N SER A 73 18.43 -5.87 -14.05
CA SER A 73 19.25 -5.03 -13.16
C SER A 73 18.57 -4.80 -11.81
N GLN A 74 17.24 -4.67 -11.80
CA GLN A 74 16.46 -4.58 -10.56
C GLN A 74 16.51 -5.90 -9.80
N THR A 75 16.40 -7.05 -10.49
CA THR A 75 16.49 -8.37 -9.87
C THR A 75 17.83 -8.51 -9.14
N GLN A 76 18.95 -8.17 -9.78
CA GLN A 76 20.26 -8.18 -9.14
C GLN A 76 20.33 -7.25 -7.91
N THR A 77 19.69 -6.08 -7.99
CA THR A 77 19.63 -5.15 -6.87
C THR A 77 18.86 -5.74 -5.69
N PHE A 78 17.72 -6.41 -5.93
CA PHE A 78 16.97 -7.07 -4.86
C PHE A 78 17.78 -8.20 -4.20
N GLU A 79 18.55 -8.99 -4.94
CA GLU A 79 19.46 -9.98 -4.36
C GLU A 79 20.53 -9.35 -3.45
N GLN A 80 21.08 -8.21 -3.85
CA GLN A 80 22.00 -7.45 -2.98
C GLN A 80 21.28 -6.96 -1.70
N HIS A 81 20.01 -6.56 -1.80
CA HIS A 81 19.20 -6.17 -0.63
C HIS A 81 18.91 -7.35 0.29
N PHE A 82 18.62 -8.53 -0.24
CA PHE A 82 18.46 -9.74 0.58
C PHE A 82 19.74 -10.07 1.35
N ASN A 83 20.89 -9.93 0.70
CA ASN A 83 22.18 -10.10 1.37
C ASN A 83 22.40 -9.02 2.45
N THR A 84 21.97 -7.78 2.21
CA THR A 84 22.06 -6.71 3.20
C THR A 84 21.15 -6.99 4.39
N LEU A 85 19.92 -7.44 4.17
CA LEU A 85 18.99 -7.83 5.24
C LEU A 85 19.60 -8.93 6.11
N ARG A 86 20.16 -9.99 5.50
CA ARG A 86 20.84 -11.08 6.23
C ARG A 86 22.05 -10.57 7.03
N LYS A 87 22.91 -9.75 6.43
CA LYS A 87 24.07 -9.15 7.11
C LYS A 87 23.71 -8.26 8.28
N ARG A 88 22.52 -7.65 8.26
CA ARG A 88 21.98 -6.82 9.35
C ARG A 88 21.19 -7.62 10.39
N GLY A 89 21.23 -8.96 10.30
CA GLY A 89 20.67 -9.86 11.30
C GLY A 89 19.21 -10.23 11.09
N ALA A 90 18.61 -9.94 9.94
CA ALA A 90 17.30 -10.46 9.59
C ALA A 90 17.39 -11.94 9.18
N VAL A 91 16.35 -12.70 9.51
CA VAL A 91 16.16 -14.09 9.08
C VAL A 91 15.22 -14.07 7.88
N LEU A 92 15.76 -14.33 6.68
CA LEU A 92 14.94 -14.44 5.48
C LEU A 92 14.36 -15.85 5.38
N VAL A 93 13.07 -15.92 5.05
CA VAL A 93 12.34 -17.16 4.80
C VAL A 93 12.01 -17.18 3.32
N ASP A 94 12.74 -17.95 2.56
CA ASP A 94 12.69 -17.99 1.10
C ASP A 94 11.61 -18.96 0.60
N ASN A 95 11.30 -18.91 -0.70
CA ASN A 95 10.44 -19.83 -1.44
C ASN A 95 9.04 -19.96 -0.81
N LEU A 96 8.46 -18.84 -0.42
CA LEU A 96 7.11 -18.82 0.12
C LEU A 96 6.07 -18.66 -0.98
N GLU A 97 4.94 -19.33 -0.78
CA GLU A 97 3.76 -19.24 -1.64
C GLU A 97 2.55 -18.74 -0.87
N ILE A 98 1.75 -17.91 -1.51
CA ILE A 98 0.47 -17.44 -1.00
C ILE A 98 -0.63 -18.25 -1.67
N ALA A 99 -1.47 -18.90 -0.86
CA ALA A 99 -2.62 -19.62 -1.40
C ALA A 99 -3.56 -18.65 -2.14
N HIS A 100 -4.10 -19.10 -3.28
CA HIS A 100 -4.99 -18.29 -4.14
C HIS A 100 -4.34 -17.03 -4.73
N PHE A 101 -3.02 -17.06 -4.94
CA PHE A 101 -2.27 -15.90 -5.45
C PHE A 101 -2.87 -15.36 -6.75
N ASP A 102 -3.11 -16.23 -7.74
CA ASP A 102 -3.65 -15.83 -9.05
C ASP A 102 -5.07 -15.26 -8.94
N GLU A 103 -5.92 -15.83 -8.07
CA GLU A 103 -7.27 -15.31 -7.83
C GLU A 103 -7.23 -13.92 -7.19
N ILE A 104 -6.29 -13.68 -6.27
CA ILE A 104 -6.09 -12.38 -5.63
C ILE A 104 -5.66 -11.34 -6.67
N TYR A 105 -4.68 -11.67 -7.52
CA TYR A 105 -4.13 -10.73 -8.50
C TYR A 105 -4.99 -10.59 -9.76
N ASN A 106 -5.93 -11.50 -10.02
CA ASN A 106 -6.97 -11.32 -11.02
C ASN A 106 -7.96 -10.18 -10.64
N ALA A 107 -8.00 -9.81 -9.36
CA ALA A 107 -8.69 -8.63 -8.82
C ALA A 107 -10.20 -8.53 -9.12
N SER A 108 -10.87 -9.56 -9.68
CA SER A 108 -12.28 -9.48 -10.08
C SER A 108 -13.22 -9.12 -8.92
N SER A 109 -13.06 -9.77 -7.77
CA SER A 109 -13.84 -9.43 -6.57
C SER A 109 -13.46 -8.05 -6.00
N GLU A 110 -12.19 -7.63 -6.10
CA GLU A 110 -11.75 -6.31 -5.65
C GLU A 110 -12.41 -5.21 -6.48
N ILE A 111 -12.43 -5.34 -7.81
CA ILE A 111 -13.04 -4.36 -8.72
C ILE A 111 -14.54 -4.23 -8.45
N ILE A 112 -15.27 -5.35 -8.30
CA ILE A 112 -16.71 -5.33 -8.01
C ILE A 112 -16.98 -4.57 -6.70
N ALA A 113 -16.27 -4.89 -5.63
CA ALA A 113 -16.48 -4.25 -4.33
C ALA A 113 -16.05 -2.77 -4.35
N LEU A 114 -14.87 -2.48 -4.94
CA LEU A 114 -14.28 -1.15 -4.97
C LEU A 114 -15.12 -0.17 -5.79
N SER A 115 -15.62 -0.57 -6.95
CA SER A 115 -16.43 0.29 -7.82
C SER A 115 -17.70 0.77 -7.11
N ALA A 116 -18.40 -0.13 -6.41
CA ALA A 116 -19.62 0.24 -5.68
C ALA A 116 -19.30 1.11 -4.43
N GLU A 117 -18.32 0.73 -3.64
CA GLU A 117 -17.89 1.49 -2.47
C GLU A 117 -17.37 2.88 -2.88
N PHE A 118 -16.59 2.98 -3.96
CA PHE A 118 -16.07 4.25 -4.46
C PHE A 118 -17.21 5.23 -4.79
N LYS A 119 -18.23 4.80 -5.55
CA LYS A 119 -19.39 5.65 -5.86
C LYS A 119 -20.10 6.16 -4.59
N ILE A 120 -20.35 5.26 -3.64
CA ILE A 120 -21.05 5.59 -2.39
C ILE A 120 -20.26 6.63 -1.59
N TYR A 121 -18.97 6.37 -1.36
CA TYR A 121 -18.16 7.23 -0.51
C TYR A 121 -17.80 8.55 -1.19
N LEU A 122 -17.52 8.55 -2.50
CA LEU A 122 -17.26 9.78 -3.23
C LEU A 122 -18.50 10.69 -3.25
N ASN A 123 -19.69 10.14 -3.50
CA ASN A 123 -20.92 10.91 -3.46
C ASN A 123 -21.16 11.52 -2.06
N THR A 124 -20.91 10.74 -1.00
CA THR A 124 -21.04 11.23 0.38
C THR A 124 -20.03 12.34 0.65
N TYR A 125 -18.77 12.17 0.26
CA TYR A 125 -17.73 13.17 0.43
C TYR A 125 -18.07 14.48 -0.29
N LEU A 126 -18.38 14.41 -1.58
CA LEU A 126 -18.68 15.58 -2.40
C LEU A 126 -19.92 16.33 -1.91
N LYS A 127 -20.96 15.60 -1.47
CA LYS A 127 -22.18 16.18 -0.92
C LYS A 127 -21.92 17.02 0.35
N ASN A 128 -20.95 16.59 1.17
CA ASN A 128 -20.64 17.23 2.45
C ASN A 128 -19.64 18.39 2.35
N LEU A 129 -19.05 18.66 1.18
CA LEU A 129 -18.15 19.78 0.99
C LEU A 129 -18.91 21.12 1.17
N VAL A 130 -18.27 22.07 1.85
CA VAL A 130 -18.84 23.42 2.05
C VAL A 130 -19.03 24.13 0.71
N ALA A 131 -18.01 24.08 -0.15
CA ALA A 131 -18.04 24.66 -1.50
C ALA A 131 -17.45 23.69 -2.51
N SER A 132 -18.21 23.36 -3.54
CA SER A 132 -17.73 22.53 -4.68
C SER A 132 -18.68 22.70 -5.85
N PRO A 133 -18.20 22.81 -7.10
CA PRO A 133 -19.04 22.82 -8.31
C PRO A 133 -19.58 21.43 -8.67
N VAL A 134 -19.04 20.34 -8.05
CA VAL A 134 -19.47 18.96 -8.26
C VAL A 134 -19.90 18.34 -6.94
N ARG A 135 -20.98 17.58 -6.94
CA ARG A 135 -21.62 17.00 -5.75
C ARG A 135 -21.77 15.49 -5.81
N SER A 136 -21.44 14.89 -6.95
CA SER A 136 -21.56 13.46 -7.20
C SER A 136 -20.51 12.96 -8.17
N LEU A 137 -20.31 11.65 -8.24
CA LEU A 137 -19.48 11.01 -9.28
C LEU A 137 -20.02 11.32 -10.69
N ALA A 138 -21.34 11.40 -10.86
CA ALA A 138 -21.95 11.78 -12.14
C ALA A 138 -21.53 13.20 -12.55
N ASP A 139 -21.49 14.15 -11.62
CA ASP A 139 -21.03 15.51 -11.90
C ASP A 139 -19.55 15.55 -12.27
N VAL A 140 -18.71 14.74 -11.62
CA VAL A 140 -17.27 14.60 -11.98
C VAL A 140 -17.13 14.07 -13.40
N ILE A 141 -17.85 13.01 -13.76
CA ILE A 141 -17.83 12.44 -15.12
C ILE A 141 -18.28 13.48 -16.16
N ALA A 142 -19.35 14.22 -15.86
CA ALA A 142 -19.86 15.29 -16.74
C ALA A 142 -18.85 16.43 -16.88
N PHE A 143 -18.21 16.83 -15.79
CA PHE A 143 -17.15 17.84 -15.81
C PHE A 143 -15.98 17.42 -16.70
N ASN A 144 -15.49 16.20 -16.54
CA ASN A 144 -14.39 15.64 -17.33
C ASN A 144 -14.74 15.61 -18.82
N ASN A 145 -15.95 15.20 -19.17
CA ASN A 145 -16.43 15.21 -20.57
C ASN A 145 -16.48 16.63 -21.15
N LYS A 146 -17.00 17.61 -20.40
CA LYS A 146 -17.07 19.01 -20.80
C LYS A 146 -15.69 19.62 -20.99
N ASN A 147 -14.73 19.24 -20.17
CA ASN A 147 -13.36 19.75 -20.15
C ASN A 147 -12.33 18.73 -20.69
N SER A 148 -12.71 17.89 -21.64
CA SER A 148 -11.97 16.70 -22.08
C SER A 148 -10.52 16.96 -22.53
N LYS A 149 -10.21 18.15 -23.05
CA LYS A 149 -8.84 18.55 -23.40
C LYS A 149 -8.00 18.87 -22.16
N LEU A 150 -8.58 19.57 -21.20
CA LEU A 150 -7.92 19.95 -19.94
C LEU A 150 -7.66 18.71 -19.08
N GLU A 151 -8.67 17.86 -18.96
CA GLU A 151 -8.63 16.61 -18.19
C GLU A 151 -7.94 15.45 -18.93
N LYS A 152 -7.47 15.70 -20.17
CA LYS A 152 -6.78 14.71 -21.00
C LYS A 152 -7.52 13.38 -21.11
N VAL A 153 -8.84 13.43 -21.26
CA VAL A 153 -9.69 12.24 -21.28
C VAL A 153 -9.35 11.29 -22.43
N LYS A 154 -8.80 11.82 -23.55
CA LYS A 154 -8.34 10.99 -24.67
C LYS A 154 -7.09 10.18 -24.32
N GLU A 155 -6.19 10.74 -23.52
CA GLU A 155 -4.93 10.11 -23.14
C GLU A 155 -5.09 9.12 -21.98
N TYR A 156 -5.88 9.49 -20.98
CA TYR A 156 -5.99 8.71 -19.74
C TYR A 156 -7.33 7.99 -19.58
N GLY A 157 -8.36 8.38 -20.35
CA GLY A 157 -9.71 7.81 -20.22
C GLY A 157 -10.38 8.17 -18.89
N GLN A 158 -11.54 7.61 -18.64
CA GLN A 158 -12.24 7.60 -17.35
C GLN A 158 -13.05 6.32 -17.15
N GLY A 159 -12.55 5.19 -17.67
CA GLY A 159 -13.25 3.90 -17.64
C GLY A 159 -13.67 3.48 -16.23
N LEU A 160 -12.77 3.56 -15.25
CA LEU A 160 -13.06 3.19 -13.85
C LEU A 160 -14.14 4.09 -13.22
N LEU A 161 -14.20 5.38 -13.56
CA LEU A 161 -15.26 6.27 -13.09
C LEU A 161 -16.61 5.90 -13.68
N LEU A 162 -16.65 5.53 -14.97
CA LEU A 162 -17.86 5.07 -15.66
C LEU A 162 -18.35 3.74 -15.10
N GLU A 163 -17.45 2.79 -14.86
CA GLU A 163 -17.76 1.51 -14.25
C GLU A 163 -18.35 1.69 -12.84
N ALA A 164 -17.71 2.49 -12.01
CA ALA A 164 -18.22 2.84 -10.68
C ALA A 164 -19.58 3.57 -10.79
N GLY A 165 -19.73 4.48 -11.74
CA GLY A 165 -20.98 5.20 -12.04
C GLY A 165 -22.16 4.28 -12.36
N ALA A 166 -21.91 3.16 -13.04
CA ALA A 166 -22.91 2.18 -13.42
C ALA A 166 -23.38 1.27 -12.26
N THR A 167 -22.69 1.27 -11.12
CA THR A 167 -23.09 0.44 -9.96
C THR A 167 -24.37 0.96 -9.29
N ASN A 168 -25.12 0.03 -8.66
CA ASN A 168 -26.38 0.33 -7.97
C ASN A 168 -26.29 0.18 -6.43
N GLY A 169 -25.09 0.35 -5.87
CA GLY A 169 -24.83 0.18 -4.44
C GLY A 169 -24.39 -1.25 -4.08
N ILE A 170 -24.49 -1.59 -2.78
CA ILE A 170 -24.03 -2.90 -2.28
C ILE A 170 -25.19 -3.92 -2.36
N GLY A 171 -25.28 -4.62 -3.49
CA GLY A 171 -26.20 -5.72 -3.72
C GLY A 171 -25.63 -7.09 -3.33
N ASN A 172 -26.19 -8.17 -3.91
CA ASN A 172 -25.75 -9.52 -3.60
C ASN A 172 -24.36 -9.84 -4.20
N ALA A 173 -24.06 -9.32 -5.40
CA ALA A 173 -22.78 -9.51 -6.06
C ALA A 173 -21.64 -8.87 -5.26
N GLU A 174 -21.82 -7.62 -4.82
CA GLU A 174 -20.84 -6.88 -4.03
C GLU A 174 -20.64 -7.52 -2.65
N LYS A 175 -21.72 -7.98 -2.00
CA LYS A 175 -21.62 -8.73 -0.74
C LYS A 175 -20.83 -10.03 -0.91
N ALA A 176 -21.11 -10.80 -1.99
CA ALA A 176 -20.36 -12.01 -2.30
C ALA A 176 -18.88 -11.70 -2.56
N ALA A 177 -18.58 -10.63 -3.31
CA ALA A 177 -17.21 -10.17 -3.55
C ALA A 177 -16.48 -9.81 -2.24
N LEU A 178 -17.12 -9.05 -1.35
CA LEU A 178 -16.56 -8.71 -0.04
C LEU A 178 -16.26 -9.95 0.82
N VAL A 179 -17.17 -10.94 0.82
CA VAL A 179 -16.96 -12.21 1.53
C VAL A 179 -15.79 -12.98 0.93
N ASN A 180 -15.69 -13.03 -0.42
CA ASN A 180 -14.58 -13.69 -1.09
C ASN A 180 -13.25 -13.02 -0.77
N LEU A 181 -13.15 -11.68 -0.84
CA LEU A 181 -11.94 -10.95 -0.46
C LEU A 181 -11.49 -11.23 0.97
N ALA A 182 -12.43 -11.29 1.92
CA ALA A 182 -12.11 -11.63 3.30
C ALA A 182 -11.57 -13.07 3.43
N LYS A 183 -12.12 -14.03 2.67
CA LYS A 183 -11.67 -15.42 2.61
C LYS A 183 -10.28 -15.53 2.00
N LEU A 184 -10.03 -14.83 0.87
CA LEU A 184 -8.73 -14.81 0.20
C LEU A 184 -7.64 -14.22 1.09
N SER A 185 -7.91 -13.10 1.76
CA SER A 185 -6.99 -12.50 2.73
C SER A 185 -6.63 -13.47 3.85
N LYS A 186 -7.66 -14.02 4.51
CA LYS A 186 -7.48 -14.92 5.66
C LYS A 186 -6.72 -16.19 5.31
N ASN A 187 -7.06 -16.84 4.19
CA ASN A 187 -6.46 -18.11 3.77
C ASN A 187 -5.13 -17.94 3.03
N GLY A 188 -4.89 -16.80 2.41
CA GLY A 188 -3.66 -16.45 1.71
C GLY A 188 -2.64 -15.78 2.62
N PHE A 189 -2.60 -14.45 2.55
CA PHE A 189 -1.57 -13.64 3.20
C PHE A 189 -1.53 -13.79 4.72
N GLU A 190 -2.67 -13.65 5.41
CA GLU A 190 -2.71 -13.71 6.87
C GLU A 190 -2.26 -15.07 7.40
N LYS A 191 -2.73 -16.16 6.77
CA LYS A 191 -2.35 -17.53 7.12
C LYS A 191 -0.87 -17.78 6.92
N LEU A 192 -0.28 -17.30 5.80
CA LEU A 192 1.14 -17.42 5.52
C LEU A 192 1.97 -16.74 6.60
N VAL A 193 1.69 -15.44 6.85
CA VAL A 193 2.45 -14.63 7.81
C VAL A 193 2.38 -15.26 9.21
N THR A 194 1.18 -15.67 9.64
CA THR A 194 0.97 -16.28 10.95
C THR A 194 1.67 -17.63 11.07
N LYS A 195 1.45 -18.55 10.09
CA LYS A 195 2.00 -19.91 10.12
C LYS A 195 3.53 -19.92 10.12
N LYS A 196 4.13 -19.01 9.35
CA LYS A 196 5.59 -18.88 9.23
C LYS A 196 6.21 -17.95 10.28
N ARG A 197 5.39 -17.33 11.13
CA ARG A 197 5.78 -16.37 12.17
C ARG A 197 6.62 -15.25 11.57
N LEU A 198 6.14 -14.65 10.49
CA LEU A 198 6.85 -13.56 9.82
C LEU A 198 6.53 -12.23 10.50
N ASP A 199 7.53 -11.35 10.57
CA ASP A 199 7.35 -9.97 10.97
C ASP A 199 6.93 -9.10 9.78
N ALA A 200 7.37 -9.47 8.56
CA ALA A 200 6.98 -8.84 7.30
C ALA A 200 7.13 -9.79 6.12
N VAL A 201 6.45 -9.47 5.02
CA VAL A 201 6.74 -9.98 3.67
C VAL A 201 7.40 -8.87 2.88
N VAL A 202 8.51 -9.17 2.21
CA VAL A 202 9.23 -8.23 1.34
C VAL A 202 8.79 -8.42 -0.11
N ALA A 203 8.64 -7.31 -0.84
CA ALA A 203 8.25 -7.31 -2.25
C ALA A 203 8.88 -6.13 -3.01
N PRO A 204 9.00 -6.20 -4.35
CA PRO A 204 9.42 -5.06 -5.15
C PRO A 204 8.32 -4.01 -5.23
N SER A 205 8.70 -2.73 -5.11
CA SER A 205 7.82 -1.56 -5.28
C SER A 205 6.42 -1.75 -4.65
N GLU A 206 5.37 -1.70 -5.45
CA GLU A 206 3.97 -1.87 -5.02
C GLU A 206 3.44 -3.31 -5.10
N ALA A 207 4.26 -4.29 -5.47
CA ALA A 207 3.78 -5.64 -5.75
C ALA A 207 2.99 -6.31 -4.60
N VAL A 208 3.24 -5.96 -3.34
CA VAL A 208 2.48 -6.47 -2.20
C VAL A 208 1.14 -5.75 -1.96
N SER A 209 0.86 -4.67 -2.70
CA SER A 209 -0.24 -3.74 -2.37
C SER A 209 -1.62 -4.37 -2.41
N THR A 210 -1.90 -5.22 -3.40
CA THR A 210 -3.19 -5.92 -3.51
C THR A 210 -3.45 -6.83 -2.30
N LEU A 211 -2.42 -7.58 -1.87
CA LEU A 211 -2.50 -8.42 -0.67
C LEU A 211 -2.84 -7.62 0.58
N LEU A 212 -2.18 -6.47 0.74
CA LEU A 212 -2.39 -5.60 1.89
C LEU A 212 -3.76 -4.89 1.82
N ALA A 213 -4.20 -4.51 0.62
CA ALA A 213 -5.48 -3.86 0.41
C ALA A 213 -6.65 -4.73 0.85
N ILE A 214 -6.71 -5.97 0.35
CA ILE A 214 -7.80 -6.90 0.70
C ILE A 214 -7.76 -7.34 2.16
N ALA A 215 -6.57 -7.33 2.79
CA ALA A 215 -6.38 -7.67 4.20
C ALA A 215 -6.66 -6.48 5.16
N GLY A 216 -6.71 -5.26 4.66
CA GLY A 216 -6.70 -4.07 5.51
C GLY A 216 -5.44 -3.99 6.37
N SER A 217 -4.31 -4.39 5.78
CA SER A 217 -3.01 -4.54 6.45
C SER A 217 -2.04 -3.43 6.05
N PRO A 218 -1.12 -3.03 6.93
CA PRO A 218 -0.15 -1.98 6.66
C PRO A 218 1.01 -2.44 5.77
N GLY A 219 1.61 -1.47 5.08
CA GLY A 219 2.86 -1.65 4.36
C GLY A 219 3.69 -0.37 4.34
N VAL A 220 4.99 -0.52 4.17
CA VAL A 220 5.93 0.58 4.02
C VAL A 220 6.79 0.34 2.79
N VAL A 221 6.95 1.36 1.95
CA VAL A 221 7.84 1.33 0.78
C VAL A 221 9.05 2.19 1.07
N VAL A 222 10.22 1.72 0.64
CA VAL A 222 11.48 2.41 0.87
C VAL A 222 12.33 2.40 -0.40
N PRO A 223 13.17 3.42 -0.64
CA PRO A 223 14.04 3.45 -1.81
C PRO A 223 14.91 2.20 -1.88
N ALA A 224 14.90 1.53 -3.04
CA ALA A 224 15.72 0.36 -3.31
C ALA A 224 16.79 0.60 -4.36
N GLY A 225 16.61 1.59 -5.23
CA GLY A 225 17.56 1.87 -6.30
C GLY A 225 17.03 2.85 -7.32
N TYR A 226 17.77 2.92 -8.42
CA TYR A 226 17.42 3.71 -9.60
C TYR A 226 17.62 2.84 -10.84
N THR A 227 16.71 2.95 -11.81
CA THR A 227 16.88 2.35 -13.12
C THR A 227 18.06 2.99 -13.85
N LYS A 228 18.45 2.42 -15.00
CA LYS A 228 19.49 3.01 -15.87
C LYS A 228 19.16 4.44 -16.29
N ASP A 229 17.87 4.77 -16.42
CA ASP A 229 17.38 6.10 -16.79
C ASP A 229 17.22 7.04 -15.58
N GLY A 230 17.65 6.60 -14.38
CA GLY A 230 17.60 7.39 -13.16
C GLY A 230 16.21 7.42 -12.48
N VAL A 231 15.25 6.59 -12.90
CA VAL A 231 13.94 6.49 -12.28
C VAL A 231 14.07 5.69 -10.96
N PRO A 232 13.63 6.25 -9.82
CA PRO A 232 13.69 5.54 -8.55
C PRO A 232 12.70 4.37 -8.50
N PHE A 233 13.12 3.27 -7.88
CA PHE A 233 12.22 2.17 -7.53
C PHE A 233 12.36 1.80 -6.05
N GLY A 234 11.33 1.14 -5.51
CA GLY A 234 11.22 0.83 -4.09
C GLY A 234 11.33 -0.65 -3.77
N ILE A 235 11.53 -0.94 -2.50
CA ILE A 235 11.28 -2.21 -1.86
C ILE A 235 10.23 -2.00 -0.78
N SER A 236 9.24 -2.88 -0.71
CA SER A 236 8.15 -2.77 0.25
C SER A 236 8.22 -3.88 1.31
N PHE A 237 7.76 -3.55 2.49
CA PHE A 237 7.55 -4.49 3.59
C PHE A 237 6.10 -4.42 4.02
N GLY A 238 5.38 -5.53 3.90
CA GLY A 238 3.99 -5.65 4.30
C GLY A 238 3.83 -6.56 5.51
N GLY A 239 2.92 -6.22 6.42
CA GLY A 239 2.69 -7.00 7.64
C GLY A 239 1.21 -7.13 7.97
N LEU A 240 0.89 -7.82 9.06
CA LEU A 240 -0.48 -7.93 9.53
C LEU A 240 -0.97 -6.62 10.15
N ARG A 241 -2.28 -6.46 10.29
CA ARG A 241 -2.88 -5.31 10.97
C ARG A 241 -2.25 -5.07 12.34
N GLY A 242 -1.85 -3.83 12.61
CA GLY A 242 -1.18 -3.43 13.85
C GLY A 242 0.32 -3.72 13.87
N SER A 243 0.93 -4.10 12.74
CA SER A 243 2.37 -4.33 12.65
C SER A 243 3.18 -3.08 12.27
N GLU A 244 2.56 -1.91 12.20
CA GLU A 244 3.22 -0.64 11.86
C GLU A 244 4.52 -0.41 12.63
N PRO A 245 4.60 -0.65 13.97
CA PRO A 245 5.83 -0.52 14.73
C PRO A 245 6.97 -1.37 14.18
N LYS A 246 6.70 -2.65 13.90
CA LYS A 246 7.70 -3.58 13.33
C LYS A 246 8.12 -3.19 11.93
N LEU A 247 7.17 -2.74 11.10
CA LEU A 247 7.44 -2.30 9.74
C LEU A 247 8.31 -1.05 9.72
N ILE A 248 8.09 -0.12 10.65
CA ILE A 248 8.93 1.08 10.81
C ILE A 248 10.36 0.68 11.22
N GLU A 249 10.53 -0.24 12.18
CA GLU A 249 11.85 -0.77 12.56
C GLU A 249 12.58 -1.37 11.37
N ILE A 250 11.92 -2.28 10.62
CA ILE A 250 12.49 -2.96 9.45
C ILE A 250 12.88 -1.94 8.38
N ALA A 251 11.96 -1.06 8.04
CA ALA A 251 12.15 -0.07 6.99
C ALA A 251 13.25 0.93 7.31
N TYR A 252 13.29 1.44 8.53
CA TYR A 252 14.32 2.36 8.98
C TYR A 252 15.70 1.67 9.07
N GLY A 253 15.75 0.46 9.63
CA GLY A 253 16.98 -0.33 9.68
C GLY A 253 17.55 -0.62 8.28
N PHE A 254 16.68 -0.92 7.29
CA PHE A 254 17.07 -1.11 5.90
C PHE A 254 17.63 0.17 5.28
N GLU A 255 16.97 1.31 5.49
CA GLU A 255 17.43 2.59 4.95
C GLU A 255 18.78 3.01 5.53
N GLN A 256 18.96 2.87 6.86
CA GLN A 256 20.23 3.18 7.50
C GLN A 256 21.37 2.25 7.04
N ALA A 257 21.02 1.02 6.63
CA ALA A 257 21.98 0.07 6.08
C ALA A 257 22.38 0.39 4.64
N THR A 258 21.49 0.94 3.83
CA THR A 258 21.67 1.09 2.38
C THR A 258 21.95 2.53 1.93
N LYS A 259 21.32 3.52 2.55
CA LYS A 259 21.45 4.97 2.25
C LYS A 259 21.32 5.29 0.76
N ILE A 260 20.43 4.60 0.06
CA ILE A 260 20.28 4.66 -1.41
C ILE A 260 19.68 5.99 -1.86
N ARG A 261 18.78 6.58 -1.05
CA ARG A 261 18.04 7.78 -1.44
C ARG A 261 18.97 8.93 -1.83
N LYS A 262 18.69 9.52 -2.99
CA LYS A 262 19.30 10.75 -3.47
C LYS A 262 18.20 11.79 -3.69
N PRO A 263 18.38 13.06 -3.28
CA PRO A 263 17.44 14.11 -3.63
C PRO A 263 17.44 14.34 -5.15
N PRO A 264 16.29 14.72 -5.76
CA PRO A 264 16.24 15.04 -7.17
C PRO A 264 17.13 16.26 -7.46
N SER A 265 17.83 16.22 -8.61
CA SER A 265 18.60 17.39 -9.09
C SER A 265 17.67 18.34 -9.83
N LEU A 266 17.40 19.50 -9.26
CA LEU A 266 16.58 20.54 -9.87
C LEU A 266 17.36 21.47 -10.81
N LYS A 267 18.67 21.21 -11.06
CA LYS A 267 19.56 22.08 -11.85
C LYS A 267 19.08 22.32 -13.29
N ASN A 268 18.23 21.45 -13.83
CA ASN A 268 17.72 21.53 -15.21
C ASN A 268 16.24 21.92 -15.30
N PHE A 269 15.57 22.22 -14.20
CA PHE A 269 14.22 22.76 -14.21
C PHE A 269 14.32 24.29 -14.46
N LYS A 270 14.14 24.72 -15.72
CA LYS A 270 13.76 26.09 -16.01
C LYS A 270 12.29 26.24 -15.59
N ILE A 271 12.04 27.04 -14.57
CA ILE A 271 10.71 27.54 -14.20
C ILE A 271 10.26 28.53 -15.25
#